data_624e0b16c39c5f4d19e1cc852a19e5ed
#
_entry.id   624e0b16c39c5f4d19e1cc852a19e5ed
#
_cell.length_a   1.000
_cell.length_b   1.000
_cell.length_c   1.000
_cell.angle_alpha   90.00
_cell.angle_beta   90.00
_cell.angle_gamma   90.00
#
_symmetry.space_group_name_H-M   'P 1'
#
loop_
_entity.id
_entity.type
_entity.pdbx_description
1 polymer ?
#
loop_
_entity_poly.entity_id
_entity_poly.type
_entity_poly.pdbx_seq_one_letter_code
_entity_poly.pdbx_strand_id
1 'polypeptide(L)'
;VVSLSKEVALKAASAMLMMEATEIDNDVIDAVGEIANMVAGSAKAELAEFELSISLPSVITGRGHEVRFPSNVTPICVPFDTEWGQLYLEVGLTEACVPACV
;
A
#
# COMPACT_ATOMS: atom_id res chain seq x y z
N VAL A 1 1.81 -3.03 -2.84
CA VAL A 1 0.38 -3.08 -2.48
C VAL A 1 0.23 -3.36 -1.00
N VAL A 2 -0.54 -2.54 -0.32
CA VAL A 2 -0.88 -2.73 1.09
C VAL A 2 -2.33 -3.18 1.16
N SER A 3 -2.57 -4.36 1.71
CA SER A 3 -3.92 -4.92 1.85
C SER A 3 -4.34 -4.92 3.32
N LEU A 4 -5.45 -4.27 3.60
CA LEU A 4 -5.99 -4.12 4.95
C LEU A 4 -7.42 -4.68 4.99
N SER A 5 -7.76 -5.35 6.09
CA SER A 5 -9.17 -5.63 6.35
C SER A 5 -9.91 -4.33 6.67
N LYS A 6 -11.24 -4.36 6.54
CA LYS A 6 -12.07 -3.21 6.92
C LYS A 6 -11.80 -2.76 8.35
N GLU A 7 -11.71 -3.71 9.28
CA GLU A 7 -11.48 -3.43 10.68
C GLU A 7 -10.14 -2.72 10.90
N VAL A 8 -9.06 -3.23 10.30
CA VAL A 8 -7.74 -2.62 10.41
C VAL A 8 -7.74 -1.23 9.80
N ALA A 9 -8.36 -1.07 8.64
CA ALA A 9 -8.44 0.21 7.94
C ALA A 9 -9.17 1.26 8.80
N LEU A 10 -10.29 0.88 9.40
CA LEU A 10 -11.06 1.80 10.26
C LEU A 10 -10.29 2.20 11.51
N LYS A 11 -9.62 1.26 12.15
CA LYS A 11 -8.84 1.55 13.35
C LYS A 11 -7.61 2.41 13.05
N ALA A 12 -6.92 2.11 11.96
CA ALA A 12 -5.78 2.90 11.53
C ALA A 12 -6.21 4.34 11.15
N ALA A 13 -7.29 4.48 10.41
CA ALA A 13 -7.83 5.79 10.06
C ALA A 13 -8.28 6.56 11.30
N SER A 14 -8.92 5.90 12.26
CA SER A 14 -9.32 6.53 13.51
C SER A 14 -8.12 7.10 14.27
N ALA A 15 -7.02 6.37 14.30
CA ALA A 15 -5.79 6.83 14.93
C ALA A 15 -5.17 8.02 14.19
N MET A 16 -5.15 7.99 12.87
CA MET A 16 -4.57 9.06 12.05
C MET A 16 -5.41 10.33 12.06
N LEU A 17 -6.74 10.19 12.03
CA LEU A 17 -7.66 11.33 11.98
C LEU A 17 -8.01 11.85 13.37
N MET A 18 -7.58 11.17 14.42
CA MET A 18 -7.90 11.49 15.83
C MET A 18 -9.41 11.59 16.08
N MET A 19 -10.18 10.76 15.37
CA MET A 19 -11.62 10.67 15.48
C MET A 19 -12.07 9.25 15.18
N GLU A 20 -13.22 8.84 15.69
CA GLU A 20 -13.72 7.50 15.45
C GLU A 20 -14.27 7.36 14.03
N ALA A 21 -13.69 6.46 13.27
CA ALA A 21 -14.17 6.11 11.94
C ALA A 21 -14.96 4.81 12.02
N THR A 22 -16.18 4.81 11.51
CA THR A 22 -17.10 3.66 11.56
C THR A 22 -17.44 3.11 10.17
N GLU A 23 -17.17 3.87 9.13
CA GLU A 23 -17.47 3.50 7.75
C GLU A 23 -16.31 3.83 6.83
N ILE A 24 -16.22 3.11 5.72
CA ILE A 24 -15.24 3.40 4.68
C ILE A 24 -15.76 4.59 3.86
N ASP A 25 -15.45 5.78 4.34
CA ASP A 25 -15.77 7.04 3.66
C ASP A 25 -14.51 7.64 3.02
N ASN A 26 -14.63 8.82 2.44
CA ASN A 26 -13.51 9.47 1.77
C ASN A 26 -12.35 9.76 2.72
N ASP A 27 -12.63 10.09 3.97
CA ASP A 27 -11.57 10.36 4.95
C ASP A 27 -10.77 9.09 5.26
N VAL A 28 -11.45 7.95 5.37
CA VAL A 28 -10.80 6.65 5.58
C VAL A 28 -9.99 6.26 4.34
N ILE A 29 -10.54 6.46 3.16
CA ILE A 29 -9.84 6.17 1.90
C ILE A 29 -8.56 7.00 1.79
N ASP A 30 -8.63 8.28 2.10
CA ASP A 30 -7.46 9.17 2.09
C ASP A 30 -6.41 8.73 3.12
N ALA A 31 -6.84 8.33 4.31
CA ALA A 31 -5.95 7.82 5.35
C ALA A 31 -5.23 6.53 4.92
N VAL A 32 -5.95 5.62 4.30
CA VAL A 32 -5.37 4.37 3.79
C VAL A 32 -4.36 4.66 2.66
N GLY A 33 -4.69 5.58 1.77
CA GLY A 33 -3.77 6.03 0.74
C GLY A 33 -2.49 6.63 1.33
N GLU A 34 -2.61 7.40 2.40
CA GLU A 34 -1.46 7.98 3.10
C GLU A 34 -0.60 6.90 3.74
N ILE A 35 -1.21 5.87 4.33
CA ILE A 35 -0.46 4.73 4.88
C ILE A 35 0.39 4.07 3.78
N ALA A 36 -0.20 3.81 2.63
CA ALA A 36 0.52 3.24 1.49
C ALA A 36 1.68 4.13 1.06
N ASN A 37 1.46 5.45 1.00
CA ASN A 37 2.51 6.42 0.69
C ASN A 37 3.64 6.40 1.72
N MET A 38 3.32 6.34 3.00
CA MET A 38 4.30 6.31 4.06
C MET A 38 5.15 5.05 4.00
N VAL A 39 4.53 3.90 3.78
CA VAL A 39 5.24 2.63 3.63
C VAL A 39 6.16 2.66 2.40
N ALA A 40 5.63 3.07 1.27
CA ALA A 40 6.40 3.13 0.03
C ALA A 40 7.53 4.16 0.11
N GLY A 41 7.27 5.32 0.71
CA GLY A 41 8.27 6.36 0.89
C GLY A 41 9.41 5.93 1.81
N SER A 42 9.09 5.23 2.89
CA SER A 42 10.11 4.69 3.80
C SER A 42 10.96 3.62 3.13
N ALA A 43 10.32 2.73 2.37
CA ALA A 43 11.04 1.71 1.61
C ALA A 43 11.95 2.33 0.55
N LYS A 44 11.46 3.35 -0.14
CA LYS A 44 12.27 4.09 -1.13
C LYS A 44 13.50 4.73 -0.51
N ALA A 45 13.35 5.32 0.68
CA ALA A 45 14.47 5.95 1.40
C ALA A 45 15.53 4.92 1.78
N GLU A 46 15.11 3.74 2.24
CA GLU A 46 16.04 2.66 2.59
C GLU A 46 16.77 2.09 1.36
N LEU A 47 16.17 2.19 0.19
CA LEU A 47 16.69 1.66 -1.06
C LEU A 47 17.14 2.78 -2.01
N ALA A 48 17.60 3.90 -1.46
CA ALA A 48 17.96 5.08 -2.23
C ALA A 48 19.03 4.80 -3.32
N GLU A 49 19.92 3.84 -3.08
CA GLU A 49 20.95 3.44 -4.05
C GLU A 49 20.38 2.87 -5.37
N PHE A 50 19.13 2.40 -5.34
CA PHE A 50 18.49 1.82 -6.53
C PHE A 50 17.66 2.83 -7.34
N GLU A 51 17.58 4.07 -6.89
CA GLU A 51 16.83 5.13 -7.59
C GLU A 51 15.39 4.72 -7.92
N LEU A 52 14.66 4.23 -6.92
CA LEU A 52 13.30 3.74 -7.10
C LEU A 52 12.34 4.86 -7.46
N SER A 53 11.40 4.55 -8.35
CA SER A 53 10.29 5.43 -8.70
C SER A 53 8.98 4.82 -8.22
N ILE A 54 8.15 5.63 -7.58
CA ILE A 54 6.87 5.21 -7.02
C ILE A 54 5.78 6.13 -7.57
N SER A 55 4.71 5.53 -8.08
CA SER A 55 3.54 6.28 -8.50
C SER A 55 2.67 6.66 -7.30
N LEU A 56 1.71 7.56 -7.51
CA LEU A 56 0.71 7.88 -6.50
C LEU A 56 -0.14 6.64 -6.21
N PRO A 57 -0.53 6.43 -4.94
CA PRO A 57 -1.32 5.27 -4.58
C PRO A 57 -2.73 5.37 -5.11
N SER A 58 -3.29 4.23 -5.47
CA SER A 58 -4.71 4.08 -5.76
C SER A 58 -5.33 3.22 -4.68
N VAL A 59 -6.50 3.59 -4.21
CA VAL A 59 -7.22 2.84 -3.18
C VAL A 59 -8.39 2.12 -3.81
N ILE A 60 -8.46 0.80 -3.58
CA ILE A 60 -9.53 -0.04 -4.07
C ILE A 60 -10.27 -0.58 -2.86
N THR A 61 -11.59 -0.40 -2.84
CA THR A 61 -12.45 -0.90 -1.75
C THR A 61 -13.38 -1.98 -2.28
N GLY A 62 -13.84 -2.84 -1.39
CA GLY A 62 -14.79 -3.90 -1.71
C GLY A 62 -14.25 -5.28 -1.37
N ARG A 63 -14.94 -6.30 -1.87
CA ARG A 63 -14.59 -7.70 -1.62
C ARG A 63 -14.20 -8.38 -2.92
N GLY A 64 -13.36 -9.41 -2.78
CA GLY A 64 -13.01 -10.27 -3.92
C GLY A 64 -12.08 -9.64 -4.92
N HIS A 65 -11.41 -8.55 -4.57
CA HIS A 65 -10.41 -7.95 -5.44
C HIS A 65 -9.18 -8.83 -5.53
N GLU A 66 -8.69 -8.96 -6.74
CA GLU A 66 -7.45 -9.67 -7.01
C GLU A 66 -6.44 -8.69 -7.61
N VAL A 67 -5.26 -8.62 -7.01
CA VAL A 67 -4.18 -7.78 -7.51
C VAL A 67 -3.23 -8.64 -8.30
N ARG A 68 -2.96 -8.25 -9.54
CA ARG A 68 -2.03 -8.95 -10.41
C ARG A 68 -0.84 -8.07 -10.74
N PHE A 69 0.33 -8.64 -10.59
CA PHE A 69 1.56 -8.00 -11.03
C PHE A 69 1.86 -8.40 -12.48
N PRO A 70 2.63 -7.59 -13.21
CA PRO A 70 3.09 -7.99 -14.55
C PRO A 70 3.79 -9.34 -14.52
N SER A 71 3.71 -10.09 -15.60
CA SER A 71 4.26 -11.45 -15.68
C SER A 71 5.77 -11.53 -15.48
N ASN A 72 6.48 -10.43 -15.73
CA ASN A 72 7.93 -10.33 -15.51
C ASN A 72 8.31 -9.96 -14.08
N VAL A 73 7.34 -9.85 -13.19
CA VAL A 73 7.54 -9.48 -11.79
C VAL A 73 7.14 -10.65 -10.91
N THR A 74 8.00 -11.03 -9.99
CA THR A 74 7.68 -12.00 -8.95
C THR A 74 7.45 -11.24 -7.65
N PRO A 75 6.21 -11.02 -7.23
CA PRO A 75 5.94 -10.27 -6.02
C PRO A 75 6.30 -11.07 -4.77
N ILE A 76 6.71 -10.36 -3.74
CA ILE A 76 6.95 -10.92 -2.42
C ILE A 76 5.82 -10.45 -1.51
N CYS A 77 5.17 -11.38 -0.84
CA CYS A 77 4.11 -11.07 0.12
C CYS A 77 4.67 -11.18 1.54
N VAL A 78 4.53 -10.10 2.31
CA VAL A 78 4.96 -10.05 3.70
C VAL A 78 3.72 -9.84 4.57
N PRO A 79 3.35 -10.84 5.38
CA PRO A 79 2.25 -10.66 6.32
C PRO A 79 2.73 -9.97 7.59
N PHE A 80 1.89 -9.13 8.15
CA PHE A 80 2.14 -8.47 9.42
C PHE A 80 0.97 -8.71 10.36
N ASP A 81 1.28 -9.06 11.60
CA ASP A 81 0.29 -9.14 12.66
C ASP A 81 0.32 -7.83 13.45
N THR A 82 -0.85 -7.23 13.62
CA THR A 82 -1.01 -6.04 14.44
C THR A 82 -2.04 -6.30 15.53
N GLU A 83 -2.08 -5.45 16.54
CA GLU A 83 -3.09 -5.55 17.58
C GLU A 83 -4.52 -5.37 17.05
N TRP A 84 -4.68 -4.82 15.85
CA TRP A 84 -5.98 -4.61 15.22
C TRP A 84 -6.35 -5.71 14.23
N GLY A 85 -5.40 -6.56 13.86
CA GLY A 85 -5.57 -7.62 12.90
C GLY A 85 -4.38 -7.73 11.97
N GLN A 86 -4.52 -8.54 10.93
CA GLN A 86 -3.46 -8.76 9.97
C GLN A 86 -3.53 -7.78 8.82
N LEU A 87 -2.37 -7.40 8.30
CA LEU A 87 -2.25 -6.70 7.03
C LEU A 87 -1.19 -7.41 6.18
N TYR A 88 -1.26 -7.20 4.89
CA TYR A 88 -0.35 -7.83 3.94
C TYR A 88 0.31 -6.76 3.08
N LEU A 89 1.61 -6.90 2.89
CA LEU A 89 2.38 -6.08 1.97
C LEU A 89 2.85 -6.96 0.82
N GLU A 90 2.49 -6.58 -0.40
CA GLU A 90 2.99 -7.24 -1.61
C GLU A 90 3.90 -6.27 -2.34
N VAL A 91 5.12 -6.70 -2.62
CA VAL A 91 6.14 -5.88 -3.26
C VAL A 91 6.61 -6.53 -4.54
N GLY A 92 6.56 -5.80 -5.63
CA GLY A 92 7.15 -6.19 -6.90
C GLY A 92 8.02 -5.06 -7.41
N LEU A 93 9.20 -5.39 -7.92
CA LEU A 93 10.14 -4.42 -8.47
C LEU A 93 10.45 -4.78 -9.90
N THR A 94 10.47 -3.78 -10.76
CA THR A 94 10.90 -3.92 -12.16
C THR A 94 11.95 -2.88 -12.47
N GLU A 95 12.74 -3.14 -13.48
CA GLU A 95 13.61 -2.10 -14.02
C GLU A 95 12.76 -1.05 -14.72
N ALA A 96 13.01 0.22 -14.39
CA ALA A 96 12.35 1.31 -15.08
C ALA A 96 12.84 1.39 -16.52
N CYS A 97 11.90 1.45 -17.46
CA CYS A 97 12.24 1.69 -18.85
C CYS A 97 12.54 3.17 -19.03
N VAL A 98 13.78 3.49 -19.40
CA VAL A 98 14.16 4.86 -19.76
C VAL A 98 14.00 5.05 -21.27
N PRO A 99 13.93 6.30 -21.77
CA PRO A 99 13.75 6.51 -23.21
C PRO A 99 14.77 5.78 -24.09
N ALA A 100 15.97 5.56 -23.60
CA ALA A 100 17.00 4.82 -24.31
C ALA A 100 16.71 3.32 -24.42
N CYS A 101 15.78 2.81 -23.67
CA CYS A 101 15.36 1.39 -23.72
C CYS A 101 14.44 1.09 -24.89
N VAL A 102 14.02 2.10 -25.57
CA VAL A 102 13.05 1.98 -26.68
C VAL A 102 13.75 1.46 -27.94
#